data_1f10ac2e07a14ba2d55b8cc82b784ae1
#
_entry.id   1f10ac2e07a14ba2d55b8cc82b784ae1
#
_cell.length_a   1.000
_cell.length_b   1.000
_cell.length_c   1.000
_cell.angle_alpha   90.00
_cell.angle_beta   90.00
_cell.angle_gamma   90.00
#
_symmetry.space_group_name_H-M   'P 1'
#
loop_
_entity.id
_entity.type
_entity.pdbx_description
1 polymer ?
#
loop_
_entity_poly.entity_id
_entity_poly.type
_entity_poly.pdbx_seq_one_letter_code
_entity_poly.pdbx_strand_id
1 'polypeptide(L)'
;MIPKPYLLFLGEAKDELAIKTAAGVNFWRPEWCIGQLKFPKANAQLEIPEMTIKEAVEKGAKTFVIGVVNAGGVMPDSWREVVVEAINSGMDIASGMHSRLSSFKEFEEAAKKNNVQLHDLRFSENKFDTGKGIKRKGKRLLTVGTDCSVGKKYTALAIEKALNNNGINASFKATGQTGVLIAEDGIAIDAIVSDFISGAVEWLSPDNNENHWDIIEGQGSLLHPSFAGVSLGLLHGSQPDAFLVCHEPTRKKMRGVETPVPSIKEIIHLTLSLGSLTNKKIQCVGVALNTSEMNEDPKILKEKISNEFGLPCLDPIVDNLEPFVNLIKKI
;
A
#
# COMPACT_ATOMS: atom_id res chain seq x y z
N MET A 1 -3.40 -0.77 -18.26
CA MET A 1 -3.61 0.53 -17.57
C MET A 1 -5.10 0.73 -17.31
N ILE A 2 -5.46 1.17 -16.11
CA ILE A 2 -6.86 1.45 -15.73
C ILE A 2 -7.22 2.86 -16.26
N PRO A 3 -8.30 2.98 -17.06
CA PRO A 3 -8.68 4.27 -17.67
C PRO A 3 -9.00 5.36 -16.65
N LYS A 4 -8.56 6.58 -16.88
CA LYS A 4 -8.78 7.76 -16.01
C LYS A 4 -9.66 8.78 -16.75
N PRO A 5 -10.36 9.68 -16.02
CA PRO A 5 -10.38 9.91 -14.57
C PRO A 5 -11.23 8.91 -13.78
N TYR A 6 -11.04 8.93 -12.43
CA TYR A 6 -11.74 8.06 -11.48
C TYR A 6 -12.87 8.77 -10.74
N LEU A 7 -13.98 8.06 -10.53
CA LEU A 7 -14.95 8.34 -9.50
C LEU A 7 -14.67 7.40 -8.32
N LEU A 8 -14.37 7.95 -7.15
CA LEU A 8 -14.03 7.16 -5.97
C LEU A 8 -15.29 6.82 -5.15
N PHE A 9 -15.61 5.54 -5.03
CA PHE A 9 -16.75 5.09 -4.23
C PHE A 9 -16.32 4.79 -2.79
N LEU A 10 -16.99 5.43 -1.84
CA LEU A 10 -16.71 5.34 -0.40
C LEU A 10 -17.74 4.50 0.35
N GLY A 11 -18.83 4.06 -0.32
CA GLY A 11 -19.87 3.25 0.28
C GLY A 11 -20.49 3.88 1.53
N GLU A 12 -20.59 3.09 2.60
CA GLU A 12 -21.07 3.48 3.93
C GLU A 12 -19.92 3.58 4.94
N ALA A 13 -18.75 4.07 4.51
CA ALA A 13 -17.56 4.14 5.35
C ALA A 13 -17.80 4.93 6.64
N LYS A 14 -17.47 4.32 7.78
CA LYS A 14 -17.70 4.92 9.11
C LYS A 14 -16.54 5.80 9.57
N ASP A 15 -15.35 5.56 9.04
CA ASP A 15 -14.12 6.24 9.42
C ASP A 15 -13.16 6.35 8.23
N GLU A 16 -12.15 7.20 8.37
CA GLU A 16 -11.14 7.46 7.34
C GLU A 16 -10.30 6.22 6.99
N LEU A 17 -10.14 5.31 7.94
CA LEU A 17 -9.37 4.10 7.72
C LEU A 17 -10.09 3.11 6.78
N ALA A 18 -11.44 3.14 6.78
CA ALA A 18 -12.24 2.38 5.82
C ALA A 18 -12.06 2.87 4.38
N ILE A 19 -11.79 4.18 4.18
CA ILE A 19 -11.57 4.78 2.84
C ILE A 19 -10.09 4.90 2.45
N LYS A 20 -9.18 4.21 3.14
CA LYS A 20 -7.73 4.30 2.92
C LYS A 20 -7.27 4.05 1.48
N THR A 21 -8.05 3.30 0.69
CA THR A 21 -7.74 3.09 -0.73
C THR A 21 -8.05 4.35 -1.53
N ALA A 22 -9.24 4.90 -1.39
CA ALA A 22 -9.62 6.17 -2.03
C ALA A 22 -8.71 7.32 -1.57
N ALA A 23 -8.51 7.46 -0.25
CA ALA A 23 -7.62 8.48 0.32
C ALA A 23 -6.18 8.37 -0.21
N GLY A 24 -5.66 7.14 -0.32
CA GLY A 24 -4.31 6.92 -0.85
C GLY A 24 -4.17 7.30 -2.31
N VAL A 25 -5.15 6.94 -3.15
CA VAL A 25 -5.14 7.32 -4.57
C VAL A 25 -5.28 8.83 -4.72
N ASN A 26 -6.23 9.45 -4.01
CA ASN A 26 -6.44 10.89 -4.07
C ASN A 26 -5.22 11.68 -3.60
N PHE A 27 -4.50 11.20 -2.58
CA PHE A 27 -3.30 11.86 -2.07
C PHE A 27 -2.11 11.81 -3.06
N TRP A 28 -1.87 10.65 -3.68
CA TRP A 28 -0.72 10.45 -4.55
C TRP A 28 -0.96 10.73 -6.03
N ARG A 29 -2.23 10.72 -6.45
CA ARG A 29 -2.67 10.95 -7.83
C ARG A 29 -3.95 11.79 -7.87
N PRO A 30 -3.96 12.99 -7.27
CA PRO A 30 -5.15 13.84 -7.22
C PRO A 30 -5.67 14.15 -8.62
N GLU A 31 -4.79 14.28 -9.61
CA GLU A 31 -5.11 14.53 -11.01
C GLU A 31 -5.90 13.39 -11.68
N TRP A 32 -5.95 12.20 -11.08
CA TRP A 32 -6.74 11.09 -11.57
C TRP A 32 -8.15 11.04 -10.99
N CYS A 33 -8.42 11.81 -9.94
CA CYS A 33 -9.64 11.73 -9.13
C CYS A 33 -10.53 12.95 -9.40
N ILE A 34 -11.70 12.76 -10.01
CA ILE A 34 -12.59 13.89 -10.31
C ILE A 34 -13.68 14.10 -9.25
N GLY A 35 -13.92 13.10 -8.41
CA GLY A 35 -14.91 13.18 -7.35
C GLY A 35 -15.09 11.90 -6.60
N GLN A 36 -16.01 11.96 -5.64
CA GLN A 36 -16.37 10.84 -4.78
C GLN A 36 -17.88 10.61 -4.82
N LEU A 37 -18.28 9.36 -4.60
CA LEU A 37 -19.66 8.94 -4.36
C LEU A 37 -19.73 8.20 -3.04
N LYS A 38 -20.64 8.58 -2.16
CA LYS A 38 -20.88 7.92 -0.89
C LYS A 38 -22.38 7.78 -0.60
N PHE A 39 -22.72 6.82 0.24
CA PHE A 39 -24.09 6.73 0.74
C PHE A 39 -24.35 7.75 1.85
N PRO A 40 -25.62 8.14 2.09
CA PRO A 40 -25.98 9.15 3.08
C PRO A 40 -25.53 8.85 4.51
N LYS A 41 -25.31 7.55 4.83
CA LYS A 41 -24.86 7.09 6.16
C LYS A 41 -23.34 7.07 6.33
N ALA A 42 -22.58 7.44 5.29
CA ALA A 42 -21.12 7.49 5.39
C ALA A 42 -20.67 8.69 6.24
N ASN A 43 -19.79 8.44 7.19
CA ASN A 43 -19.18 9.49 8.02
C ASN A 43 -17.83 9.96 7.44
N ALA A 44 -17.15 9.08 6.69
CA ALA A 44 -15.88 9.41 6.06
C ALA A 44 -16.08 10.03 4.67
N GLN A 45 -15.25 11.01 4.34
CA GLN A 45 -15.25 11.69 3.05
C GLN A 45 -13.84 12.20 2.70
N LEU A 46 -13.62 12.50 1.42
CA LEU A 46 -12.42 13.15 0.93
C LEU A 46 -12.71 14.63 0.66
N GLU A 47 -11.67 15.45 0.60
CA GLU A 47 -11.77 16.87 0.21
C GLU A 47 -11.85 17.04 -1.32
N ILE A 48 -12.74 16.30 -1.98
CA ILE A 48 -13.02 16.38 -3.41
C ILE A 48 -14.54 16.42 -3.62
N PRO A 49 -15.03 16.92 -4.78
CA PRO A 49 -16.46 17.04 -5.03
C PRO A 49 -17.22 15.74 -4.86
N GLU A 50 -18.34 15.78 -4.15
CA GLU A 50 -19.32 14.68 -4.15
C GLU A 50 -20.17 14.79 -5.40
N MET A 51 -20.41 13.66 -6.08
CA MET A 51 -21.19 13.65 -7.32
C MET A 51 -21.89 12.30 -7.54
N THR A 52 -22.97 12.36 -8.31
CA THR A 52 -23.67 11.17 -8.81
C THR A 52 -22.89 10.51 -9.93
N ILE A 53 -23.23 9.26 -10.27
CA ILE A 53 -22.67 8.55 -11.43
C ILE A 53 -22.87 9.35 -12.71
N LYS A 54 -24.09 9.92 -12.90
CA LYS A 54 -24.41 10.72 -14.07
C LYS A 54 -23.51 11.95 -14.21
N GLU A 55 -23.35 12.73 -13.14
CA GLU A 55 -22.46 13.91 -13.13
C GLU A 55 -21.00 13.53 -13.38
N ALA A 56 -20.55 12.39 -12.84
CA ALA A 56 -19.21 11.89 -13.07
C ALA A 56 -18.95 11.54 -14.54
N VAL A 57 -19.91 10.86 -15.17
CA VAL A 57 -19.84 10.52 -16.61
C VAL A 57 -19.85 11.78 -17.47
N GLU A 58 -20.73 12.76 -17.18
CA GLU A 58 -20.76 14.06 -17.86
C GLU A 58 -19.42 14.82 -17.76
N LYS A 59 -18.68 14.63 -16.64
CA LYS A 59 -17.32 15.15 -16.43
C LYS A 59 -16.22 14.24 -16.97
N GLY A 60 -16.57 13.16 -17.63
CA GLY A 60 -15.63 12.29 -18.35
C GLY A 60 -15.01 11.16 -17.52
N ALA A 61 -15.59 10.80 -16.37
CA ALA A 61 -15.14 9.62 -15.59
C ALA A 61 -15.07 8.38 -16.47
N LYS A 62 -13.98 7.62 -16.31
CA LYS A 62 -13.74 6.38 -17.06
C LYS A 62 -13.80 5.15 -16.18
N THR A 63 -13.44 5.28 -14.92
CA THR A 63 -13.42 4.15 -13.99
C THR A 63 -14.09 4.52 -12.67
N PHE A 64 -14.97 3.63 -12.21
CA PHE A 64 -15.53 3.64 -10.87
C PHE A 64 -14.65 2.80 -9.96
N VAL A 65 -13.97 3.43 -9.01
CA VAL A 65 -13.04 2.77 -8.10
C VAL A 65 -13.73 2.49 -6.76
N ILE A 66 -13.84 1.23 -6.37
CA ILE A 66 -14.29 0.85 -5.04
C ILE A 66 -13.17 1.17 -4.04
N GLY A 67 -13.23 2.37 -3.48
CA GLY A 67 -12.20 2.96 -2.65
C GLY A 67 -12.31 2.64 -1.16
N VAL A 68 -13.34 1.92 -0.79
CA VAL A 68 -13.64 1.52 0.59
C VAL A 68 -13.18 0.09 0.87
N VAL A 69 -12.75 -0.15 2.10
CA VAL A 69 -12.38 -1.49 2.60
C VAL A 69 -13.18 -1.74 3.86
N ASN A 70 -14.10 -2.69 3.79
CA ASN A 70 -14.87 -3.14 4.95
C ASN A 70 -14.25 -4.36 5.63
N ALA A 71 -14.72 -4.67 6.84
CA ALA A 71 -14.30 -5.87 7.56
C ALA A 71 -14.64 -7.13 6.73
N GLY A 72 -13.65 -8.01 6.55
CA GLY A 72 -13.79 -9.21 5.73
C GLY A 72 -13.67 -9.00 4.22
N GLY A 73 -13.60 -7.76 3.71
CA GLY A 73 -13.40 -7.47 2.29
C GLY A 73 -14.53 -8.00 1.37
N VAL A 74 -15.74 -8.15 1.91
CA VAL A 74 -16.91 -8.66 1.18
C VAL A 74 -17.71 -7.50 0.62
N MET A 75 -18.23 -7.65 -0.60
CA MET A 75 -19.12 -6.66 -1.22
C MET A 75 -20.54 -6.77 -0.63
N PRO A 76 -21.05 -5.72 0.05
CA PRO A 76 -22.45 -5.70 0.50
C PRO A 76 -23.43 -5.65 -0.67
N ASP A 77 -24.61 -6.22 -0.48
CA ASP A 77 -25.65 -6.19 -1.52
C ASP A 77 -26.06 -4.78 -1.90
N SER A 78 -26.10 -3.85 -0.93
CA SER A 78 -26.38 -2.42 -1.17
C SER A 78 -25.45 -1.73 -2.17
N TRP A 79 -24.22 -2.28 -2.38
CA TRP A 79 -23.27 -1.69 -3.33
C TRP A 79 -23.45 -2.22 -4.75
N ARG A 80 -24.05 -3.41 -4.90
CA ARG A 80 -24.18 -4.07 -6.21
C ARG A 80 -24.99 -3.26 -7.21
N GLU A 81 -26.10 -2.65 -6.77
CA GLU A 81 -26.93 -1.81 -7.63
C GLU A 81 -26.16 -0.61 -8.16
N VAL A 82 -25.39 0.06 -7.30
CA VAL A 82 -24.56 1.22 -7.67
C VAL A 82 -23.42 0.82 -8.63
N VAL A 83 -22.80 -0.35 -8.41
CA VAL A 83 -21.77 -0.88 -9.30
C VAL A 83 -22.37 -1.20 -10.67
N VAL A 84 -23.56 -1.83 -10.73
CA VAL A 84 -24.26 -2.11 -12.00
C VAL A 84 -24.64 -0.81 -12.70
N GLU A 85 -25.09 0.22 -11.98
CA GLU A 85 -25.36 1.55 -12.54
C GLU A 85 -24.11 2.16 -13.19
N ALA A 86 -22.95 2.09 -12.51
CA ALA A 86 -21.69 2.58 -13.04
C ALA A 86 -21.27 1.83 -14.31
N ILE A 87 -21.40 0.49 -14.33
CA ILE A 87 -21.15 -0.35 -15.51
C ILE A 87 -22.08 0.07 -16.67
N ASN A 88 -23.39 0.19 -16.41
CA ASN A 88 -24.37 0.57 -17.43
C ASN A 88 -24.17 2.00 -17.96
N SER A 89 -23.47 2.84 -17.19
CA SER A 89 -23.10 4.20 -17.59
C SER A 89 -21.76 4.24 -18.37
N GLY A 90 -21.15 3.07 -18.66
CA GLY A 90 -19.96 2.96 -19.50
C GLY A 90 -18.64 3.15 -18.75
N MET A 91 -18.63 3.02 -17.42
CA MET A 91 -17.39 3.07 -16.64
C MET A 91 -16.85 1.68 -16.39
N ASP A 92 -15.53 1.52 -16.47
CA ASP A 92 -14.82 0.37 -15.93
C ASP A 92 -14.97 0.34 -14.40
N ILE A 93 -14.83 -0.84 -13.81
CA ILE A 93 -14.85 -1.01 -12.34
C ILE A 93 -13.48 -1.47 -11.86
N ALA A 94 -12.93 -0.81 -10.85
CA ALA A 94 -11.70 -1.24 -10.18
C ALA A 94 -11.97 -1.55 -8.71
N SER A 95 -11.52 -2.73 -8.25
CA SER A 95 -11.75 -3.21 -6.87
C SER A 95 -10.52 -3.86 -6.28
N GLY A 96 -10.20 -3.51 -5.03
CA GLY A 96 -9.20 -4.18 -4.21
C GLY A 96 -9.81 -5.12 -3.14
N MET A 97 -11.08 -5.53 -3.29
CA MET A 97 -11.77 -6.40 -2.35
C MET A 97 -11.30 -7.86 -2.45
N HIS A 98 -11.64 -8.69 -1.46
CA HIS A 98 -11.32 -10.12 -1.48
C HIS A 98 -12.25 -10.94 -2.38
N SER A 99 -13.42 -10.41 -2.76
CA SER A 99 -14.29 -11.01 -3.74
C SER A 99 -13.96 -10.51 -5.13
N ARG A 100 -13.80 -11.41 -6.11
CA ARG A 100 -13.61 -11.02 -7.52
C ARG A 100 -14.86 -10.35 -8.04
N LEU A 101 -14.71 -9.28 -8.80
CA LEU A 101 -15.83 -8.63 -9.51
C LEU A 101 -16.53 -9.60 -10.46
N SER A 102 -15.76 -10.44 -11.16
CA SER A 102 -16.28 -11.47 -12.07
C SER A 102 -17.06 -12.61 -11.38
N SER A 103 -16.99 -12.74 -10.03
CA SER A 103 -17.79 -13.71 -9.29
C SER A 103 -19.25 -13.29 -9.15
N PHE A 104 -19.58 -12.04 -9.45
CA PHE A 104 -20.95 -11.51 -9.48
C PHE A 104 -21.47 -11.54 -10.91
N LYS A 105 -22.43 -12.45 -11.15
CA LYS A 105 -22.98 -12.69 -12.49
C LYS A 105 -23.56 -11.43 -13.14
N GLU A 106 -24.23 -10.60 -12.33
CA GLU A 106 -24.79 -9.31 -12.77
C GLU A 106 -23.72 -8.33 -13.27
N PHE A 107 -22.51 -8.32 -12.66
CA PHE A 107 -21.41 -7.46 -13.10
C PHE A 107 -20.81 -7.97 -14.41
N GLU A 108 -20.62 -9.28 -14.50
CA GLU A 108 -20.05 -9.91 -15.71
C GLU A 108 -20.95 -9.69 -16.92
N GLU A 109 -22.28 -9.93 -16.76
CA GLU A 109 -23.26 -9.72 -17.82
C GLU A 109 -23.36 -8.24 -18.23
N ALA A 110 -23.42 -7.32 -17.25
CA ALA A 110 -23.47 -5.88 -17.52
C ALA A 110 -22.18 -5.39 -18.19
N ALA A 111 -21.02 -5.84 -17.74
CA ALA A 111 -19.73 -5.44 -18.31
C ALA A 111 -19.58 -5.90 -19.78
N LYS A 112 -19.96 -7.15 -20.09
CA LYS A 112 -19.99 -7.67 -21.47
C LYS A 112 -20.91 -6.87 -22.35
N LYS A 113 -22.12 -6.53 -21.87
CA LYS A 113 -23.13 -5.76 -22.60
C LYS A 113 -22.66 -4.35 -22.94
N ASN A 114 -21.95 -3.70 -22.01
CA ASN A 114 -21.53 -2.31 -22.15
C ASN A 114 -20.06 -2.15 -22.64
N ASN A 115 -19.37 -3.28 -22.91
CA ASN A 115 -17.97 -3.32 -23.34
C ASN A 115 -17.03 -2.55 -22.40
N VAL A 116 -17.21 -2.72 -21.08
CA VAL A 116 -16.33 -2.19 -20.02
C VAL A 116 -15.58 -3.31 -19.32
N GLN A 117 -14.50 -2.97 -18.61
CA GLN A 117 -13.63 -3.93 -17.96
C GLN A 117 -13.82 -3.96 -16.43
N LEU A 118 -13.65 -5.15 -15.86
CA LEU A 118 -13.64 -5.38 -14.42
C LEU A 118 -12.19 -5.60 -13.97
N HIS A 119 -11.61 -4.66 -13.23
CA HIS A 119 -10.23 -4.68 -12.77
C HIS A 119 -10.15 -5.16 -11.32
N ASP A 120 -9.78 -6.41 -11.14
CA ASP A 120 -9.56 -7.03 -9.84
C ASP A 120 -8.11 -6.79 -9.37
N LEU A 121 -7.85 -5.67 -8.65
CA LEU A 121 -6.53 -5.22 -8.23
C LEU A 121 -5.79 -6.18 -7.28
N ARG A 122 -6.52 -7.08 -6.64
CA ARG A 122 -5.99 -8.03 -5.67
C ARG A 122 -5.54 -9.34 -6.30
N PHE A 123 -6.06 -9.67 -7.46
CA PHE A 123 -5.84 -10.97 -8.07
C PHE A 123 -4.91 -10.85 -9.28
N SER A 124 -3.75 -11.45 -9.15
CA SER A 124 -2.82 -11.58 -10.29
C SER A 124 -3.19 -12.80 -11.12
N GLU A 125 -3.10 -12.66 -12.45
CA GLU A 125 -3.18 -13.79 -13.38
C GLU A 125 -1.83 -14.46 -13.60
N ASN A 126 -0.75 -13.84 -13.10
CA ASN A 126 0.59 -14.41 -13.19
C ASN A 126 0.72 -15.65 -12.31
N LYS A 127 1.44 -16.64 -12.81
CA LYS A 127 1.88 -17.80 -12.04
C LYS A 127 3.24 -17.51 -11.45
N PHE A 128 3.41 -17.81 -10.19
CA PHE A 128 4.66 -17.57 -9.47
C PHE A 128 5.26 -18.90 -9.03
N ASP A 129 6.59 -19.01 -9.13
CA ASP A 129 7.35 -20.09 -8.54
C ASP A 129 7.56 -19.83 -7.03
N THR A 130 8.08 -20.82 -6.33
CA THR A 130 8.61 -20.64 -4.97
C THR A 130 9.85 -19.75 -5.00
N GLY A 131 10.05 -18.95 -3.93
CA GLY A 131 11.24 -18.09 -3.81
C GLY A 131 12.54 -18.90 -3.80
N LYS A 132 13.56 -18.40 -4.47
CA LYS A 132 14.87 -19.07 -4.60
C LYS A 132 15.89 -18.58 -3.60
N GLY A 133 15.67 -17.39 -3.00
CA GLY A 133 16.60 -16.77 -2.05
C GLY A 133 17.95 -16.36 -2.64
N ILE A 134 18.08 -16.33 -3.97
CA ILE A 134 19.32 -15.93 -4.68
C ILE A 134 19.33 -14.41 -4.78
N LYS A 135 20.40 -13.76 -4.29
CA LYS A 135 20.56 -12.31 -4.33
C LYS A 135 20.53 -11.81 -5.78
N ARG A 136 19.60 -10.92 -6.07
CA ARG A 136 19.47 -10.28 -7.39
C ARG A 136 20.28 -8.99 -7.46
N LYS A 137 20.70 -8.60 -8.67
CA LYS A 137 21.35 -7.32 -8.95
C LYS A 137 20.41 -6.14 -8.71
N GLY A 138 20.97 -4.97 -8.48
CA GLY A 138 20.25 -3.80 -8.02
C GLY A 138 20.06 -3.80 -6.50
N LYS A 139 19.58 -2.69 -5.97
CA LYS A 139 19.39 -2.47 -4.53
C LYS A 139 17.92 -2.46 -4.18
N ARG A 140 17.58 -2.85 -2.96
CA ARG A 140 16.20 -2.95 -2.50
C ARG A 140 16.06 -2.33 -1.13
N LEU A 141 15.04 -1.48 -0.99
CA LEU A 141 14.61 -0.96 0.29
C LEU A 141 13.20 -1.48 0.58
N LEU A 142 13.02 -2.08 1.76
CA LEU A 142 11.72 -2.55 2.23
C LEU A 142 11.21 -1.65 3.37
N THR A 143 9.97 -1.20 3.30
CA THR A 143 9.32 -0.60 4.46
C THR A 143 8.73 -1.71 5.34
N VAL A 144 9.17 -1.83 6.58
CA VAL A 144 8.60 -2.74 7.58
C VAL A 144 7.81 -1.94 8.62
N GLY A 145 7.08 -2.58 9.52
CA GLY A 145 6.30 -1.80 10.48
C GLY A 145 5.98 -2.55 11.75
N THR A 146 5.72 -1.77 12.80
CA THR A 146 5.27 -2.28 14.09
C THR A 146 3.86 -2.88 14.03
N ASP A 147 3.04 -2.47 13.03
CA ASP A 147 1.68 -2.95 12.82
C ASP A 147 1.23 -2.75 11.37
N CYS A 148 0.00 -3.13 11.05
CA CYS A 148 -0.71 -2.76 9.83
C CYS A 148 -1.08 -1.27 9.82
N SER A 149 -1.16 -0.65 8.65
CA SER A 149 -1.62 0.74 8.49
C SER A 149 -0.88 1.76 9.37
N VAL A 150 0.45 1.62 9.49
CA VAL A 150 1.36 2.56 10.17
C VAL A 150 2.16 3.43 9.20
N GLY A 151 1.73 3.54 7.94
CA GLY A 151 2.32 4.43 6.95
C GLY A 151 3.29 3.80 5.94
N LYS A 152 3.50 2.45 5.91
CA LYS A 152 4.48 1.78 5.04
C LYS A 152 4.41 2.17 3.56
N LYS A 153 3.21 2.18 2.97
CA LYS A 153 2.99 2.60 1.58
C LYS A 153 3.39 4.06 1.35
N TYR A 154 2.93 4.95 2.23
CA TYR A 154 3.24 6.37 2.13
C TYR A 154 4.75 6.62 2.26
N THR A 155 5.41 5.94 3.20
CA THR A 155 6.86 5.97 3.36
C THR A 155 7.57 5.50 2.10
N ALA A 156 7.16 4.37 1.52
CA ALA A 156 7.79 3.83 0.32
C ALA A 156 7.67 4.80 -0.88
N LEU A 157 6.49 5.38 -1.12
CA LEU A 157 6.26 6.36 -2.18
C LEU A 157 7.02 7.68 -1.93
N ALA A 158 7.08 8.15 -0.67
CA ALA A 158 7.84 9.35 -0.31
C ALA A 158 9.35 9.16 -0.50
N ILE A 159 9.88 8.00 -0.12
CA ILE A 159 11.30 7.66 -0.31
C ILE A 159 11.63 7.52 -1.80
N GLU A 160 10.80 6.84 -2.58
CA GLU A 160 10.99 6.75 -4.03
C GLU A 160 11.08 8.14 -4.66
N LYS A 161 10.13 9.03 -4.35
CA LYS A 161 10.13 10.41 -4.82
C LYS A 161 11.35 11.19 -4.36
N ALA A 162 11.76 11.04 -3.08
CA ALA A 162 12.93 11.71 -2.54
C ALA A 162 14.24 11.25 -3.20
N LEU A 163 14.40 9.95 -3.47
CA LEU A 163 15.56 9.41 -4.18
C LEU A 163 15.64 9.94 -5.61
N ASN A 164 14.55 9.89 -6.36
CA ASN A 164 14.49 10.40 -7.74
C ASN A 164 14.78 11.91 -7.79
N ASN A 165 14.25 12.70 -6.87
CA ASN A 165 14.54 14.14 -6.76
C ASN A 165 16.02 14.42 -6.44
N ASN A 166 16.75 13.45 -5.89
CA ASN A 166 18.18 13.51 -5.60
C ASN A 166 19.06 12.82 -6.65
N GLY A 167 18.50 12.53 -7.84
CA GLY A 167 19.23 11.93 -8.96
C GLY A 167 19.56 10.44 -8.79
N ILE A 168 18.89 9.74 -7.86
CA ILE A 168 19.03 8.31 -7.64
C ILE A 168 17.87 7.60 -8.30
N ASN A 169 18.13 6.72 -9.26
CA ASN A 169 17.10 5.97 -9.93
C ASN A 169 16.38 5.02 -8.96
N ALA A 170 15.13 5.29 -8.69
CA ALA A 170 14.30 4.48 -7.81
C ALA A 170 12.94 4.20 -8.44
N SER A 171 12.40 3.00 -8.18
CA SER A 171 11.07 2.58 -8.61
C SER A 171 10.28 2.01 -7.45
N PHE A 172 9.07 2.51 -7.24
CA PHE A 172 8.15 1.96 -6.26
C PHE A 172 7.62 0.60 -6.73
N LYS A 173 7.64 -0.39 -5.85
CA LYS A 173 7.12 -1.74 -6.07
C LYS A 173 5.92 -1.98 -5.16
N ALA A 174 4.74 -1.94 -5.76
CA ALA A 174 3.48 -2.10 -5.04
C ALA A 174 3.24 -3.57 -4.65
N THR A 175 2.91 -3.79 -3.38
CA THR A 175 2.61 -5.12 -2.83
C THR A 175 1.21 -5.23 -2.24
N GLY A 176 0.40 -4.19 -2.36
CA GLY A 176 -0.98 -4.12 -1.90
C GLY A 176 -1.86 -3.38 -2.91
N GLN A 177 -3.18 -3.66 -2.87
CA GLN A 177 -4.15 -3.17 -3.86
C GLN A 177 -4.13 -1.65 -4.08
N THR A 178 -3.93 -0.86 -3.03
CA THR A 178 -3.87 0.59 -3.18
C THR A 178 -2.58 1.03 -3.88
N GLY A 179 -1.45 0.39 -3.53
CA GLY A 179 -0.18 0.62 -4.21
C GLY A 179 -0.25 0.27 -5.69
N VAL A 180 -0.87 -0.89 -6.02
CA VAL A 180 -1.10 -1.33 -7.41
C VAL A 180 -1.90 -0.28 -8.18
N LEU A 181 -2.96 0.27 -7.59
CA LEU A 181 -3.76 1.32 -8.26
C LEU A 181 -2.96 2.63 -8.47
N ILE A 182 -2.10 3.01 -7.51
CA ILE A 182 -1.26 4.22 -7.60
C ILE A 182 -0.12 4.06 -8.63
N ALA A 183 0.51 2.88 -8.66
CA ALA A 183 1.64 2.59 -9.54
C ALA A 183 1.22 2.08 -10.92
N GLU A 184 -0.03 1.64 -11.08
CA GLU A 184 -0.56 0.91 -12.24
C GLU A 184 0.18 -0.42 -12.53
N ASP A 185 0.99 -0.87 -11.57
CA ASP A 185 1.76 -2.11 -11.61
C ASP A 185 1.96 -2.64 -10.18
N GLY A 186 2.17 -3.92 -10.03
CA GLY A 186 2.42 -4.53 -8.73
C GLY A 186 1.63 -5.83 -8.49
N ILE A 187 1.74 -6.32 -7.27
CA ILE A 187 1.07 -7.55 -6.84
C ILE A 187 0.50 -7.37 -5.44
N ALA A 188 -0.80 -7.63 -5.24
CA ALA A 188 -1.35 -7.74 -3.90
C ALA A 188 -0.92 -9.09 -3.28
N ILE A 189 0.22 -9.09 -2.59
CA ILE A 189 0.88 -10.32 -2.10
C ILE A 189 0.08 -11.05 -1.03
N ASP A 190 -0.83 -10.37 -0.34
CA ASP A 190 -1.74 -10.99 0.62
C ASP A 190 -2.82 -11.89 -0.02
N ALA A 191 -2.96 -11.85 -1.33
CA ALA A 191 -3.81 -12.76 -2.10
C ALA A 191 -3.04 -13.90 -2.77
N ILE A 192 -1.73 -13.96 -2.59
CA ILE A 192 -0.89 -15.03 -3.12
C ILE A 192 -0.85 -16.20 -2.13
N VAL A 193 -0.92 -17.42 -2.64
CA VAL A 193 -0.74 -18.64 -1.82
C VAL A 193 0.61 -18.58 -1.13
N SER A 194 0.65 -18.90 0.17
CA SER A 194 1.81 -18.66 1.04
C SER A 194 3.14 -19.18 0.49
N ASP A 195 3.15 -20.34 -0.13
CA ASP A 195 4.34 -20.99 -0.71
C ASP A 195 4.99 -20.15 -1.84
N PHE A 196 4.21 -19.29 -2.47
CA PHE A 196 4.64 -18.50 -3.62
C PHE A 196 4.87 -17.02 -3.30
N ILE A 197 4.62 -16.55 -2.06
CA ILE A 197 4.78 -15.13 -1.69
C ILE A 197 6.20 -14.64 -2.00
N SER A 198 7.23 -15.35 -1.52
CA SER A 198 8.62 -14.95 -1.76
C SER A 198 8.98 -14.93 -3.25
N GLY A 199 8.51 -15.93 -4.01
CA GLY A 199 8.73 -15.99 -5.47
C GLY A 199 7.99 -14.88 -6.22
N ALA A 200 6.76 -14.52 -5.80
CA ALA A 200 6.02 -13.40 -6.37
C ALA A 200 6.76 -12.07 -6.15
N VAL A 201 7.38 -11.89 -4.98
CA VAL A 201 8.20 -10.70 -4.70
C VAL A 201 9.51 -10.71 -5.48
N GLU A 202 10.12 -11.88 -5.69
CA GLU A 202 11.28 -12.03 -6.59
C GLU A 202 10.92 -11.64 -8.02
N TRP A 203 9.74 -12.03 -8.50
CA TRP A 203 9.21 -11.65 -9.81
C TRP A 203 8.94 -10.14 -9.90
N LEU A 204 8.38 -9.53 -8.85
CA LEU A 204 8.05 -8.10 -8.79
C LEU A 204 9.30 -7.22 -8.83
N SER A 205 10.39 -7.68 -8.24
CA SER A 205 11.66 -6.96 -8.14
C SER A 205 12.80 -7.81 -8.73
N PRO A 206 12.88 -7.96 -10.06
CA PRO A 206 13.88 -8.76 -10.75
C PRO A 206 15.27 -8.13 -10.68
N ASP A 207 16.25 -8.72 -11.37
CA ASP A 207 17.55 -8.09 -11.60
C ASP A 207 17.41 -6.72 -12.25
N ASN A 208 18.17 -5.76 -11.79
CA ASN A 208 18.19 -4.38 -12.27
C ASN A 208 19.63 -3.84 -12.31
N ASN A 209 19.82 -2.61 -12.82
CA ASN A 209 21.09 -1.92 -12.75
C ASN A 209 21.59 -1.83 -11.31
N GLU A 210 22.90 -1.97 -11.10
CA GLU A 210 23.52 -2.01 -9.76
C GLU A 210 23.20 -0.78 -8.90
N ASN A 211 22.99 0.38 -9.53
CA ASN A 211 22.68 1.64 -8.85
C ASN A 211 21.18 1.93 -8.77
N HIS A 212 20.31 1.04 -9.29
CA HIS A 212 18.87 1.20 -9.20
C HIS A 212 18.35 0.70 -7.86
N TRP A 213 17.38 1.42 -7.31
CA TRP A 213 16.67 1.06 -6.10
C TRP A 213 15.22 0.64 -6.38
N ASP A 214 14.85 -0.58 -6.03
CA ASP A 214 13.47 -0.96 -5.88
C ASP A 214 13.00 -0.63 -4.46
N ILE A 215 12.01 0.26 -4.34
CA ILE A 215 11.42 0.66 -3.06
C ILE A 215 10.14 -0.14 -2.85
N ILE A 216 10.25 -1.17 -2.04
CA ILE A 216 9.20 -2.20 -1.89
C ILE A 216 8.25 -1.81 -0.76
N GLU A 217 6.96 -1.74 -1.09
CA GLU A 217 5.89 -1.51 -0.13
C GLU A 217 5.82 -2.68 0.87
N GLY A 218 5.89 -2.40 2.17
CA GLY A 218 5.75 -3.41 3.21
C GLY A 218 4.28 -3.74 3.53
N GLN A 219 4.04 -4.97 3.96
CA GLN A 219 2.73 -5.46 4.39
C GLN A 219 2.79 -6.00 5.82
N GLY A 220 1.68 -5.83 6.56
CA GLY A 220 1.55 -6.38 7.92
C GLY A 220 2.63 -5.95 8.91
N SER A 221 3.02 -6.86 9.76
CA SER A 221 4.14 -6.80 10.71
C SER A 221 4.61 -8.22 11.03
N LEU A 222 5.90 -8.42 11.23
CA LEU A 222 6.49 -9.72 11.60
C LEU A 222 5.96 -10.27 12.94
N LEU A 223 5.40 -9.40 13.79
CA LEU A 223 4.83 -9.79 15.10
C LEU A 223 3.30 -9.75 15.12
N HIS A 224 2.64 -9.46 13.98
CA HIS A 224 1.18 -9.45 13.96
C HIS A 224 0.61 -10.87 13.89
N PRO A 225 -0.26 -11.29 14.82
CA PRO A 225 -0.78 -12.66 14.86
C PRO A 225 -1.42 -13.14 13.56
N SER A 226 -2.08 -12.24 12.84
CA SER A 226 -2.80 -12.58 11.59
C SER A 226 -1.96 -12.42 10.32
N PHE A 227 -0.89 -11.59 10.32
CA PHE A 227 -0.25 -11.15 9.08
C PHE A 227 1.26 -11.39 9.04
N ALA A 228 1.84 -12.00 10.08
CA ALA A 228 3.27 -12.27 10.15
C ALA A 228 3.78 -13.13 8.98
N GLY A 229 2.99 -14.11 8.54
CA GLY A 229 3.38 -15.00 7.43
C GLY A 229 3.59 -14.25 6.11
N VAL A 230 2.69 -13.31 5.77
CA VAL A 230 2.84 -12.44 4.59
C VAL A 230 4.07 -11.55 4.73
N SER A 231 4.27 -10.97 5.91
CA SER A 231 5.42 -10.08 6.19
C SER A 231 6.75 -10.82 6.06
N LEU A 232 6.84 -12.06 6.52
CA LEU A 232 8.05 -12.89 6.42
C LEU A 232 8.34 -13.30 4.97
N GLY A 233 7.33 -13.77 4.24
CA GLY A 233 7.47 -14.11 2.83
C GLY A 233 7.91 -12.90 1.99
N LEU A 234 7.35 -11.71 2.28
CA LEU A 234 7.77 -10.45 1.65
C LEU A 234 9.23 -10.10 1.98
N LEU A 235 9.65 -10.22 3.24
CA LEU A 235 11.04 -9.94 3.67
C LEU A 235 12.03 -10.87 2.92
N HIS A 236 11.75 -12.16 2.86
CA HIS A 236 12.63 -13.11 2.18
C HIS A 236 12.65 -12.90 0.67
N GLY A 237 11.49 -12.66 0.03
CA GLY A 237 11.42 -12.42 -1.40
C GLY A 237 12.02 -11.08 -1.83
N SER A 238 11.95 -10.05 -1.00
CA SER A 238 12.54 -8.74 -1.32
C SER A 238 14.06 -8.70 -1.19
N GLN A 239 14.67 -9.51 -0.31
CA GLN A 239 16.12 -9.54 -0.06
C GLN A 239 16.72 -8.13 0.13
N PRO A 240 16.18 -7.31 1.05
CA PRO A 240 16.46 -5.88 1.08
C PRO A 240 17.91 -5.59 1.50
N ASP A 241 18.51 -4.60 0.88
CA ASP A 241 19.80 -4.02 1.29
C ASP A 241 19.60 -3.04 2.43
N ALA A 242 18.43 -2.37 2.44
CA ALA A 242 18.00 -1.45 3.46
C ALA A 242 16.54 -1.67 3.86
N PHE A 243 16.19 -1.30 5.09
CA PHE A 243 14.79 -1.18 5.48
C PHE A 243 14.55 0.03 6.37
N LEU A 244 13.31 0.54 6.34
CA LEU A 244 12.78 1.58 7.23
C LEU A 244 11.69 0.98 8.11
N VAL A 245 11.71 1.28 9.41
CA VAL A 245 10.66 0.86 10.34
C VAL A 245 9.59 1.93 10.42
N CYS A 246 8.38 1.62 9.97
CA CYS A 246 7.22 2.50 10.10
C CYS A 246 6.51 2.25 11.43
N HIS A 247 6.17 3.33 12.13
CA HIS A 247 5.52 3.28 13.43
C HIS A 247 4.49 4.40 13.57
N GLU A 248 3.36 4.09 14.19
CA GLU A 248 2.33 5.05 14.59
C GLU A 248 2.31 5.10 16.12
N PRO A 249 2.80 6.22 16.72
CA PRO A 249 3.15 6.26 18.15
C PRO A 249 1.96 6.33 19.11
N THR A 250 0.77 6.72 18.64
CA THR A 250 -0.41 6.80 19.51
C THR A 250 -1.07 5.44 19.74
N ARG A 251 -0.73 4.46 18.89
CA ARG A 251 -1.34 3.13 18.91
C ARG A 251 -0.78 2.25 20.02
N LYS A 252 -1.67 1.73 20.86
CA LYS A 252 -1.31 0.85 22.00
C LYS A 252 -1.46 -0.63 21.70
N LYS A 253 -2.47 -1.00 20.90
CA LYS A 253 -2.75 -2.39 20.49
C LYS A 253 -2.66 -2.51 18.98
N MET A 254 -2.22 -3.66 18.50
CA MET A 254 -2.20 -3.97 17.08
C MET A 254 -3.61 -3.99 16.49
N ARG A 255 -3.71 -3.63 15.24
CA ARG A 255 -4.99 -3.49 14.55
C ARG A 255 -5.77 -4.81 14.49
N GLY A 256 -7.01 -4.79 15.00
CA GLY A 256 -7.92 -5.93 14.93
C GLY A 256 -7.64 -7.06 15.92
N VAL A 257 -6.68 -6.88 16.84
CA VAL A 257 -6.31 -7.86 17.87
C VAL A 257 -6.03 -7.17 19.21
N GLU A 258 -6.03 -7.93 20.29
CA GLU A 258 -5.75 -7.43 21.64
C GLU A 258 -4.25 -7.33 21.97
N THR A 259 -3.39 -7.82 21.08
CA THR A 259 -1.93 -7.83 21.26
C THR A 259 -1.37 -6.41 21.29
N PRO A 260 -0.50 -6.07 22.28
CA PRO A 260 0.18 -4.77 22.30
C PRO A 260 1.03 -4.55 21.05
N VAL A 261 1.19 -3.29 20.64
CA VAL A 261 2.12 -2.93 19.56
C VAL A 261 3.56 -3.21 20.01
N PRO A 262 4.36 -3.97 19.23
CA PRO A 262 5.75 -4.25 19.57
C PRO A 262 6.60 -2.98 19.51
N SER A 263 7.72 -2.99 20.21
CA SER A 263 8.70 -1.90 20.16
C SER A 263 9.39 -1.83 18.78
N ILE A 264 9.85 -0.64 18.42
CA ILE A 264 10.68 -0.42 17.23
C ILE A 264 11.94 -1.32 17.29
N LYS A 265 12.54 -1.48 18.47
CA LYS A 265 13.71 -2.32 18.71
C LYS A 265 13.47 -3.79 18.34
N GLU A 266 12.33 -4.35 18.74
CA GLU A 266 11.96 -5.73 18.40
C GLU A 266 11.80 -5.91 16.89
N ILE A 267 11.16 -4.95 16.20
CA ILE A 267 11.01 -5.01 14.73
C ILE A 267 12.36 -4.89 14.03
N ILE A 268 13.25 -3.99 14.46
CA ILE A 268 14.61 -3.88 13.93
C ILE A 268 15.35 -5.21 14.09
N HIS A 269 15.37 -5.75 15.32
CA HIS A 269 16.07 -7.00 15.64
C HIS A 269 15.57 -8.19 14.80
N LEU A 270 14.26 -8.39 14.72
CA LEU A 270 13.68 -9.47 13.94
C LEU A 270 13.91 -9.31 12.44
N THR A 271 13.78 -8.09 11.93
CA THR A 271 14.02 -7.81 10.50
C THR A 271 15.46 -8.11 10.12
N LEU A 272 16.43 -7.71 10.94
CA LEU A 272 17.85 -8.03 10.74
C LEU A 272 18.09 -9.53 10.82
N SER A 273 17.59 -10.20 11.86
CA SER A 273 17.78 -11.63 12.09
C SER A 273 17.21 -12.47 10.95
N LEU A 274 15.93 -12.26 10.60
CA LEU A 274 15.24 -13.06 9.58
C LEU A 274 15.65 -12.65 8.16
N GLY A 275 15.89 -11.37 7.89
CA GLY A 275 16.31 -10.87 6.58
C GLY A 275 17.72 -11.27 6.21
N SER A 276 18.61 -11.48 7.21
CA SER A 276 19.99 -11.92 6.98
C SER A 276 20.07 -13.32 6.34
N LEU A 277 19.00 -14.09 6.39
CA LEU A 277 18.93 -15.39 5.70
C LEU A 277 19.12 -15.22 4.18
N THR A 278 18.53 -14.19 3.59
CA THR A 278 18.54 -13.95 2.14
C THR A 278 19.48 -12.80 1.73
N ASN A 279 19.81 -11.88 2.65
CA ASN A 279 20.80 -10.84 2.44
C ASN A 279 21.55 -10.49 3.74
N LYS A 280 22.78 -11.00 3.89
CA LYS A 280 23.61 -10.76 5.08
C LYS A 280 23.99 -9.30 5.30
N LYS A 281 23.84 -8.44 4.28
CA LYS A 281 24.17 -7.01 4.34
C LYS A 281 22.99 -6.11 4.67
N ILE A 282 21.83 -6.71 4.98
CA ILE A 282 20.63 -5.96 5.35
C ILE A 282 20.90 -5.00 6.51
N GLN A 283 20.45 -3.76 6.42
CA GLN A 283 20.61 -2.76 7.47
C GLN A 283 19.38 -1.88 7.64
N CYS A 284 19.14 -1.43 8.87
CA CYS A 284 18.13 -0.41 9.17
C CYS A 284 18.69 0.98 8.82
N VAL A 285 17.93 1.78 8.06
CA VAL A 285 18.35 3.13 7.66
C VAL A 285 17.51 4.22 8.32
N GLY A 286 16.57 3.86 9.20
CA GLY A 286 15.82 4.83 9.98
C GLY A 286 14.45 4.37 10.43
N VAL A 287 13.77 5.29 11.10
CA VAL A 287 12.40 5.12 11.59
C VAL A 287 11.50 6.16 10.93
N ALA A 288 10.43 5.69 10.33
CA ALA A 288 9.39 6.52 9.72
C ALA A 288 8.18 6.60 10.68
N LEU A 289 7.93 7.77 11.27
CA LEU A 289 6.79 7.99 12.14
C LEU A 289 5.59 8.48 11.33
N ASN A 290 4.45 7.86 11.53
CA ASN A 290 3.18 8.44 11.15
C ASN A 290 2.68 9.30 12.32
N THR A 291 2.77 10.62 12.18
CA THR A 291 2.43 11.58 13.24
C THR A 291 1.03 12.18 13.09
N SER A 292 0.23 11.72 12.11
CA SER A 292 -1.09 12.29 11.78
C SER A 292 -2.08 12.29 12.95
N GLU A 293 -1.98 11.30 13.85
CA GLU A 293 -2.87 11.16 15.01
C GLU A 293 -2.29 11.77 16.30
N MET A 294 -1.11 12.41 16.22
CA MET A 294 -0.50 13.03 17.38
C MET A 294 -1.11 14.41 17.66
N ASN A 295 -1.49 14.65 18.92
CA ASN A 295 -1.95 15.96 19.38
C ASN A 295 -0.80 16.86 19.88
N GLU A 296 0.38 16.28 20.13
CA GLU A 296 1.56 16.97 20.63
C GLU A 296 2.60 17.13 19.52
N ASP A 297 3.53 18.10 19.66
CA ASP A 297 4.63 18.29 18.74
C ASP A 297 5.50 17.00 18.69
N PRO A 298 5.60 16.34 17.53
CA PRO A 298 6.35 15.08 17.40
C PRO A 298 7.86 15.25 17.52
N LYS A 299 8.38 16.46 17.58
CA LYS A 299 9.82 16.76 17.56
C LYS A 299 10.58 16.05 18.68
N ILE A 300 10.10 16.15 19.91
CA ILE A 300 10.75 15.52 21.08
C ILE A 300 10.78 14.01 20.93
N LEU A 301 9.70 13.41 20.45
CA LEU A 301 9.63 11.98 20.24
C LEU A 301 10.60 11.54 19.11
N LYS A 302 10.64 12.27 17.99
CA LYS A 302 11.58 12.02 16.89
C LYS A 302 13.03 12.09 17.35
N GLU A 303 13.40 13.10 18.12
CA GLU A 303 14.74 13.25 18.69
C GLU A 303 15.08 12.10 19.67
N LYS A 304 14.15 11.72 20.53
CA LYS A 304 14.33 10.59 21.46
C LYS A 304 14.61 9.29 20.72
N ILE A 305 13.79 8.95 19.72
CA ILE A 305 13.95 7.73 18.91
C ILE A 305 15.25 7.79 18.11
N SER A 306 15.57 8.93 17.51
CA SER A 306 16.80 9.12 16.76
C SER A 306 18.03 8.89 17.63
N ASN A 307 18.05 9.42 18.86
CA ASN A 307 19.14 9.24 19.82
C ASN A 307 19.24 7.79 20.31
N GLU A 308 18.09 7.12 20.55
CA GLU A 308 18.06 5.74 21.02
C GLU A 308 18.68 4.77 20.02
N PHE A 309 18.40 4.95 18.73
CA PHE A 309 18.85 4.02 17.68
C PHE A 309 20.07 4.51 16.90
N GLY A 310 20.49 5.76 17.07
CA GLY A 310 21.54 6.37 16.26
C GLY A 310 21.16 6.51 14.78
N LEU A 311 19.88 6.58 14.47
CA LEU A 311 19.30 6.60 13.14
C LEU A 311 18.33 7.79 12.98
N PRO A 312 18.15 8.34 11.78
CA PRO A 312 17.13 9.35 11.56
C PRO A 312 15.73 8.82 11.91
N CYS A 313 14.94 9.68 12.55
CA CYS A 313 13.52 9.44 12.83
C CYS A 313 12.71 10.61 12.28
N LEU A 314 11.93 10.37 11.22
CA LEU A 314 11.24 11.42 10.44
C LEU A 314 9.81 10.97 10.12
N ASP A 315 8.93 11.96 9.94
CA ASP A 315 7.64 11.73 9.29
C ASP A 315 7.80 11.90 7.77
N PRO A 316 7.61 10.84 6.97
CA PRO A 316 7.87 10.88 5.53
C PRO A 316 7.00 11.85 4.74
N ILE A 317 5.89 12.33 5.33
CA ILE A 317 4.92 13.21 4.65
C ILE A 317 5.19 14.69 4.92
N VAL A 318 5.71 15.02 6.10
CA VAL A 318 5.87 16.41 6.51
C VAL A 318 7.32 16.85 6.68
N ASP A 319 8.26 15.92 6.91
CA ASP A 319 9.66 16.26 7.14
C ASP A 319 10.51 16.22 5.85
N ASN A 320 11.68 16.87 5.89
CA ASN A 320 12.70 16.73 4.86
C ASN A 320 13.35 15.33 4.97
N LEU A 321 13.32 14.56 3.90
CA LEU A 321 13.84 13.17 3.85
C LEU A 321 15.32 13.06 3.53
N GLU A 322 16.04 14.16 3.41
CA GLU A 322 17.48 14.17 3.11
C GLU A 322 18.31 13.26 4.06
N PRO A 323 18.04 13.20 5.39
CA PRO A 323 18.77 12.28 6.27
C PRO A 323 18.62 10.81 5.89
N PHE A 324 17.44 10.36 5.45
CA PHE A 324 17.24 9.00 4.92
C PHE A 324 18.00 8.81 3.61
N VAL A 325 17.86 9.75 2.67
CA VAL A 325 18.54 9.72 1.36
C VAL A 325 20.05 9.61 1.54
N ASN A 326 20.64 10.39 2.47
CA ASN A 326 22.07 10.37 2.74
C ASN A 326 22.59 9.04 3.31
N LEU A 327 21.79 8.32 4.07
CA LEU A 327 22.12 6.96 4.51
C LEU A 327 22.00 5.95 3.37
N ILE A 328 20.93 6.04 2.58
CA ILE A 328 20.69 5.16 1.43
C ILE A 328 21.82 5.30 0.38
N LYS A 329 22.33 6.51 0.16
CA LYS A 329 23.46 6.76 -0.75
C LYS A 329 24.75 6.04 -0.37
N LYS A 330 24.93 5.68 0.90
CA LYS A 330 26.14 5.02 1.41
C LYS A 330 26.15 3.50 1.23
N ILE A 331 25.01 2.93 0.87
CA ILE A 331 24.81 1.51 0.59
C ILE A 331 25.14 1.22 -0.87
#